data_09f63d8d815d6e1b690cd3c96becad74
#
_entry.id   09f63d8d815d6e1b690cd3c96becad74
#
_cell.length_a   1.000
_cell.length_b   1.000
_cell.length_c   1.000
_cell.angle_alpha   90.00
_cell.angle_beta   90.00
_cell.angle_gamma   90.00
#
_symmetry.space_group_name_H-M   'P 1'
#
loop_
_entity.id
_entity.type
_entity.pdbx_description
1 polymer ?
#
loop_
_entity_poly.entity_id
_entity_poly.type
_entity_poly.pdbx_seq_one_letter_code
_entity_poly.pdbx_strand_id
1 'polypeptide(L)'
;MLIGYWLVQKKYEYRKRLARSNSSVLLVYSTSPVMKVVAKVEILGTICAAPSTLWEQTKSNAGISRKKYREYFHGCKTAYAYELGKVEIFDPPRDLLDYNITLAPQSFLYVDIE
;
A
#
# COMPACT_ATOMS: atom_id res chain seq x y z
N MET A 1 2.25 -18.43 3.61
CA MET A 1 2.04 -17.61 2.40
C MET A 1 3.04 -16.47 2.37
N LEU A 2 3.76 -16.32 1.26
CA LEU A 2 4.84 -15.34 1.13
C LEU A 2 4.38 -13.90 1.28
N ILE A 3 3.13 -13.62 0.90
CA ILE A 3 2.59 -12.27 0.97
C ILE A 3 2.53 -11.74 2.41
N GLY A 4 2.22 -12.58 3.38
CA GLY A 4 2.19 -12.17 4.78
C GLY A 4 3.55 -11.70 5.28
N TYR A 5 4.58 -12.43 4.91
CA TYR A 5 5.95 -12.09 5.27
C TYR A 5 6.38 -10.75 4.67
N TRP A 6 6.07 -10.55 3.38
CA TRP A 6 6.40 -9.30 2.68
C TRP A 6 5.70 -8.09 3.32
N LEU A 7 4.41 -8.22 3.64
CA LEU A 7 3.63 -7.15 4.24
C LEU A 7 4.15 -6.75 5.62
N VAL A 8 4.55 -7.72 6.44
CA VAL A 8 5.05 -7.45 7.79
C VAL A 8 6.33 -6.62 7.73
N GLN A 9 7.15 -6.79 6.70
CA GLN A 9 8.40 -6.07 6.55
C GLN A 9 8.28 -4.73 5.83
N LYS A 10 7.16 -4.51 5.13
CA LYS A 10 6.94 -3.28 4.39
C LYS A 10 6.62 -2.13 5.36
N LYS A 11 7.36 -1.03 5.24
CA LYS A 11 7.19 0.14 6.12
C LYS A 11 6.50 1.31 5.43
N TYR A 12 6.56 1.39 4.11
CA TYR A 12 6.00 2.49 3.34
C TYR A 12 5.25 2.00 2.13
N GLU A 13 4.15 2.71 1.81
CA GLU A 13 3.43 2.53 0.56
C GLU A 13 3.49 3.83 -0.21
N TYR A 14 4.22 3.83 -1.33
CA TYR A 14 4.40 5.03 -2.14
C TYR A 14 3.20 5.27 -3.04
N ARG A 15 2.80 6.53 -3.13
CA ARG A 15 1.64 6.97 -3.92
C ARG A 15 1.97 8.24 -4.67
N LYS A 16 1.45 8.36 -5.89
CA LYS A 16 1.53 9.61 -6.67
C LYS A 16 0.47 10.60 -6.20
N ARG A 17 -0.59 10.11 -5.57
CA ARG A 17 -1.70 10.89 -5.02
C ARG A 17 -2.19 10.24 -3.74
N LEU A 18 -2.69 11.06 -2.82
CA LEU A 18 -3.32 10.56 -1.63
C LEU A 18 -4.77 10.16 -1.92
N ALA A 19 -5.31 9.22 -1.14
CA ALA A 19 -6.72 8.91 -1.17
C ALA A 19 -7.54 10.13 -0.77
N ARG A 20 -8.74 10.25 -1.31
CA ARG A 20 -9.64 11.37 -0.98
C ARG A 20 -10.14 11.31 0.45
N SER A 21 -10.32 10.10 0.98
CA SER A 21 -10.76 9.91 2.36
C SER A 21 -9.54 9.85 3.26
N ASN A 22 -9.71 10.27 4.51
CA ASN A 22 -8.68 10.14 5.55
C ASN A 22 -8.72 8.74 6.14
N SER A 23 -8.48 7.74 5.30
CA SER A 23 -8.46 6.36 5.75
C SER A 23 -7.29 6.11 6.69
N SER A 24 -7.57 5.39 7.77
CA SER A 24 -6.52 4.94 8.70
C SER A 24 -6.06 3.53 8.41
N VAL A 25 -6.61 2.89 7.39
CA VAL A 25 -6.39 1.48 7.05
C VAL A 25 -6.35 1.29 5.55
N LEU A 26 -5.44 0.43 5.09
CA LEU A 26 -5.41 -0.09 3.72
C LEU A 26 -5.82 -1.55 3.73
N LEU A 27 -6.66 -1.95 2.80
CA LEU A 27 -6.94 -3.35 2.53
C LEU A 27 -5.98 -3.85 1.46
N VAL A 28 -5.51 -5.08 1.63
CA VAL A 28 -4.66 -5.73 0.64
C VAL A 28 -5.46 -6.79 -0.07
N TYR A 29 -5.62 -6.64 -1.38
CA TYR A 29 -6.36 -7.57 -2.22
C TYR A 29 -5.38 -8.40 -3.04
N SER A 30 -5.57 -9.72 -3.01
CA SER A 30 -4.80 -10.64 -3.86
C SER A 30 -5.65 -11.02 -5.06
N THR A 31 -5.13 -10.78 -6.26
CA THR A 31 -5.83 -11.13 -7.50
C THR A 31 -5.83 -12.63 -7.74
N SER A 32 -6.27 -13.07 -8.93
CA SER A 32 -6.30 -14.49 -9.29
C SER A 32 -5.00 -15.20 -8.90
N PRO A 33 -5.06 -16.43 -8.35
CA PRO A 33 -6.24 -17.26 -8.18
C PRO A 33 -7.04 -17.00 -6.89
N VAL A 34 -6.52 -16.24 -5.95
CA VAL A 34 -7.15 -16.06 -4.63
C VAL A 34 -8.40 -15.18 -4.71
N MET A 35 -8.30 -14.03 -5.35
CA MET A 35 -9.39 -13.06 -5.55
C MET A 35 -10.12 -12.69 -4.27
N LYS A 36 -9.34 -12.41 -3.20
CA LYS A 36 -9.85 -12.12 -1.87
C LYS A 36 -9.06 -11.01 -1.21
N VAL A 37 -9.67 -10.38 -0.21
CA VAL A 37 -8.98 -9.46 0.69
C VAL A 37 -8.20 -10.31 1.70
N VAL A 38 -6.90 -10.22 1.67
CA VAL A 38 -6.02 -11.11 2.45
C VAL A 38 -5.49 -10.48 3.73
N ALA A 39 -5.52 -9.16 3.82
CA ALA A 39 -4.97 -8.46 4.99
C ALA A 39 -5.49 -7.03 5.08
N LYS A 40 -5.31 -6.43 6.26
CA LYS A 40 -5.43 -4.99 6.41
C LYS A 40 -4.16 -4.45 7.07
N VAL A 41 -3.78 -3.23 6.70
CA VAL A 41 -2.57 -2.58 7.18
C VAL A 41 -2.95 -1.22 7.76
N GLU A 42 -2.47 -0.94 8.97
CA GLU A 42 -2.68 0.33 9.63
C GLU A 42 -1.85 1.42 8.96
N ILE A 43 -2.44 2.59 8.77
CA ILE A 43 -1.73 3.79 8.30
C ILE A 43 -1.41 4.64 9.53
N LEU A 44 -0.11 4.80 9.82
CA LEU A 44 0.35 5.61 10.96
C LEU A 44 0.41 7.09 10.61
N GLY A 45 0.68 7.41 9.37
CA GLY A 45 0.79 8.79 8.93
C GLY A 45 1.11 8.87 7.44
N THR A 46 1.26 10.10 6.96
CA THR A 46 1.54 10.36 5.55
C THR A 46 2.71 11.33 5.44
N ILE A 47 3.60 11.05 4.50
CA ILE A 47 4.72 11.93 4.17
C ILE A 47 4.47 12.51 2.78
N CYS A 48 4.67 13.82 2.64
CA CYS A 48 4.53 14.52 1.37
C CYS A 48 5.81 15.32 1.12
N ALA A 49 6.51 15.05 0.03
CA ALA A 49 7.76 15.72 -0.30
C ALA A 49 8.09 15.57 -1.79
N ALA A 50 9.11 16.29 -2.25
CA ALA A 50 9.66 16.02 -3.58
C ALA A 50 10.18 14.58 -3.63
N PRO A 51 10.14 13.91 -4.81
CA PRO A 51 10.55 12.51 -4.89
C PRO A 51 11.93 12.21 -4.32
N SER A 52 12.92 13.06 -4.60
CA SER A 52 14.27 12.85 -4.08
C SER A 52 14.35 12.99 -2.56
N THR A 53 13.63 13.95 -2.01
CA THR A 53 13.56 14.15 -0.56
C THR A 53 12.89 12.98 0.13
N LEU A 54 11.76 12.53 -0.42
CA LEU A 54 11.04 11.38 0.12
C LEU A 54 11.92 10.12 0.11
N TRP A 55 12.68 9.91 -0.97
CA TRP A 55 13.60 8.77 -1.04
C TRP A 55 14.62 8.81 0.08
N GLU A 56 15.26 9.96 0.31
CA GLU A 56 16.25 10.08 1.37
C GLU A 56 15.67 9.80 2.75
N GLN A 57 14.40 10.17 2.99
CA GLN A 57 13.74 9.94 4.26
C GLN A 57 13.30 8.49 4.47
N THR A 58 13.07 7.73 3.39
CA THR A 58 12.45 6.41 3.48
C THR A 58 13.30 5.28 2.95
N LYS A 59 14.43 5.55 2.33
CA LYS A 59 15.23 4.54 1.60
C LYS A 59 15.64 3.33 2.43
N SER A 60 15.87 3.51 3.72
CA SER A 60 16.28 2.41 4.60
C SER A 60 15.23 1.32 4.73
N ASN A 61 13.97 1.65 4.51
CA ASN A 61 12.83 0.74 4.64
C ASN A 61 11.89 0.80 3.44
N ALA A 62 12.42 1.19 2.27
CA ALA A 62 11.61 1.45 1.10
C ALA A 62 10.95 0.18 0.52
N GLY A 63 11.61 -0.95 0.63
CA GLY A 63 11.08 -2.20 0.09
C GLY A 63 11.17 -2.34 -1.42
N ILE A 64 11.68 -1.32 -2.13
CA ILE A 64 11.91 -1.37 -3.58
C ILE A 64 13.26 -0.76 -3.89
N SER A 65 13.78 -1.07 -5.08
CA SER A 65 15.06 -0.51 -5.52
C SER A 65 14.91 0.97 -5.87
N ARG A 66 16.02 1.70 -5.80
CA ARG A 66 16.05 3.09 -6.21
C ARG A 66 15.60 3.27 -7.67
N LYS A 67 16.00 2.34 -8.54
CA LYS A 67 15.63 2.37 -9.95
C LYS A 67 14.11 2.31 -10.12
N LYS A 68 13.45 1.34 -9.47
CA LYS A 68 12.00 1.21 -9.54
C LYS A 68 11.28 2.41 -8.96
N TYR A 69 11.79 2.95 -7.86
CA TYR A 69 11.26 4.15 -7.24
C TYR A 69 11.32 5.34 -8.21
N ARG A 70 12.46 5.56 -8.85
CA ARG A 70 12.63 6.66 -9.80
C ARG A 70 11.71 6.51 -11.01
N GLU A 71 11.55 5.29 -11.52
CA GLU A 71 10.63 5.01 -12.61
C GLU A 71 9.19 5.33 -12.22
N TYR A 72 8.80 4.93 -11.01
CA TYR A 72 7.44 5.15 -10.52
C TYR A 72 7.11 6.65 -10.42
N PHE A 73 8.01 7.44 -9.87
CA PHE A 73 7.78 8.87 -9.67
C PHE A 73 8.28 9.74 -10.82
N HIS A 74 8.68 9.15 -11.94
CA HIS A 74 9.16 9.92 -13.09
C HIS A 74 8.13 10.96 -13.51
N GLY A 75 8.58 12.22 -13.63
CA GLY A 75 7.72 13.33 -14.03
C GLY A 75 6.86 13.92 -12.91
N CYS A 76 6.89 13.34 -11.72
CA CYS A 76 6.13 13.87 -10.58
C CYS A 76 6.93 14.94 -9.84
N LYS A 77 6.28 16.04 -9.50
CA LYS A 77 6.89 17.10 -8.67
C LYS A 77 6.77 16.78 -7.19
N THR A 78 5.73 16.06 -6.82
CA THR A 78 5.43 15.70 -5.43
C THR A 78 5.22 14.20 -5.34
N ALA A 79 5.72 13.61 -4.27
CA ALA A 79 5.57 12.19 -3.97
C ALA A 79 4.98 12.04 -2.58
N TYR A 80 4.23 10.97 -2.38
CA TYR A 80 3.57 10.68 -1.11
C TYR A 80 3.94 9.28 -0.65
N ALA A 81 3.94 9.08 0.66
CA ALA A 81 4.10 7.76 1.25
C ALA A 81 3.20 7.64 2.46
N TYR A 82 2.48 6.53 2.55
CA TYR A 82 1.85 6.15 3.81
C TYR A 82 2.88 5.44 4.66
N GLU A 83 2.97 5.84 5.93
CA GLU A 83 3.72 5.08 6.92
C GLU A 83 2.86 3.94 7.41
N LEU A 84 3.33 2.72 7.23
CA LEU A 84 2.56 1.51 7.54
C LEU A 84 2.86 1.03 8.95
N GLY A 85 1.81 0.66 9.67
CA GLY A 85 1.92 0.12 11.01
C GLY A 85 1.57 -1.36 11.06
N LYS A 86 0.67 -1.72 11.97
CA LYS A 86 0.31 -3.10 12.22
C LYS A 86 -0.37 -3.74 11.02
N VAL A 87 0.02 -4.97 10.72
CA VAL A 87 -0.58 -5.80 9.67
C VAL A 87 -1.43 -6.87 10.32
N GLU A 88 -2.66 -7.00 9.87
CA GLU A 88 -3.54 -8.11 10.27
C GLU A 88 -3.80 -8.98 9.05
N ILE A 89 -3.33 -10.22 9.09
CA ILE A 89 -3.56 -11.20 8.02
C ILE A 89 -4.91 -11.87 8.28
N PHE A 90 -5.76 -11.91 7.26
CA PHE A 90 -7.07 -12.56 7.36
C PHE A 90 -6.95 -14.05 7.06
N ASP A 91 -7.40 -14.87 7.99
CA ASP A 91 -7.43 -16.32 7.84
C ASP A 91 -8.78 -16.83 8.39
N PRO A 92 -9.72 -17.17 7.50
CA PRO A 92 -9.62 -17.17 6.04
C PRO A 92 -9.65 -15.76 5.42
N PRO A 93 -9.21 -15.61 4.17
CA PRO A 93 -9.37 -14.35 3.44
C PRO A 93 -10.83 -13.93 3.34
N ARG A 94 -11.08 -12.63 3.20
CA ARG A 94 -12.42 -12.05 3.17
C ARG A 94 -12.83 -11.64 1.77
N ASP A 95 -14.14 -11.56 1.55
CA ASP A 95 -14.67 -11.11 0.26
C ASP A 95 -14.69 -9.59 0.16
N LEU A 96 -14.50 -9.08 -1.07
CA LEU A 96 -14.63 -7.64 -1.31
C LEU A 96 -16.00 -7.11 -0.90
N LEU A 97 -17.05 -7.91 -1.07
CA LEU A 97 -18.41 -7.50 -0.70
C LEU A 97 -18.57 -7.26 0.79
N ASP A 98 -17.76 -7.89 1.64
CA ASP A 98 -17.77 -7.62 3.07
C ASP A 98 -17.41 -6.17 3.40
N TYR A 99 -16.78 -5.48 2.45
CA TYR A 99 -16.37 -4.08 2.57
C TYR A 99 -17.11 -3.18 1.58
N ASN A 100 -18.22 -3.66 1.00
CA ASN A 100 -19.03 -2.93 0.01
C ASN A 100 -18.24 -2.57 -1.26
N ILE A 101 -17.24 -3.36 -1.60
CA ILE A 101 -16.47 -3.17 -2.83
C ILE A 101 -17.06 -4.09 -3.89
N THR A 102 -17.61 -3.49 -4.95
CA THR A 102 -18.29 -4.24 -6.01
C THR A 102 -17.44 -4.49 -7.25
N LEU A 103 -16.37 -3.71 -7.41
CA LEU A 103 -15.48 -3.83 -8.56
C LEU A 103 -14.10 -4.29 -8.10
N ALA A 104 -13.68 -5.47 -8.52
CA ALA A 104 -12.40 -6.03 -8.12
C ALA A 104 -11.24 -5.25 -8.76
N PRO A 105 -10.15 -4.98 -8.00
CA PRO A 105 -8.93 -4.44 -8.57
C PRO A 105 -8.34 -5.37 -9.61
N GLN A 106 -7.66 -4.82 -10.62
CA GLN A 106 -7.09 -5.62 -11.71
C GLN A 106 -5.73 -6.23 -11.35
N SER A 107 -5.07 -5.71 -10.33
CA SER A 107 -3.78 -6.23 -9.92
C SER A 107 -3.68 -6.25 -8.41
N PHE A 108 -2.66 -6.94 -7.88
CA PHE A 108 -2.38 -6.90 -6.45
C PHE A 108 -2.12 -5.45 -6.04
N LEU A 109 -2.95 -4.92 -5.16
CA LEU A 109 -2.82 -3.53 -4.73
C LEU A 109 -3.51 -3.30 -3.39
N TYR A 110 -3.22 -2.14 -2.82
CA TYR A 110 -3.89 -1.66 -1.64
C TYR A 110 -5.18 -0.93 -2.03
N VAL A 111 -6.24 -1.17 -1.27
CA VAL A 111 -7.53 -0.51 -1.44
C VAL A 111 -7.81 0.28 -0.18
N ASP A 112 -7.98 1.60 -0.32
CA ASP A 112 -8.28 2.46 0.82
C ASP A 112 -9.71 2.20 1.30
N ILE A 113 -9.88 2.14 2.61
CA ILE A 113 -11.22 2.08 3.22
C ILE A 113 -11.32 3.15 4.31
N GLU A 114 -12.54 3.57 4.52
CA GLU A 114 -12.85 4.52 5.59
C GLU A 114 -12.97 3.82 6.94
#